data_7876a8d4580f92d9238d5d599171896e
#
_entry.id   7876a8d4580f92d9238d5d599171896e
#
_cell.length_a   1.000
_cell.length_b   1.000
_cell.length_c   1.000
_cell.angle_alpha   90.00
_cell.angle_beta   90.00
_cell.angle_gamma   90.00
#
_symmetry.space_group_name_H-M   'P 1'
#
loop_
_entity.id
_entity.type
_entity.pdbx_description
1 polymer ?
#
loop_
_entity_poly.entity_id
_entity_poly.type
_entity_poly.pdbx_seq_one_letter_code
_entity_poly.pdbx_strand_id
1 'polypeptide(L)'
;VDAVSLLITAAILPGMAFSEVAGYPPWVVAVSAAFVMGLVNLLIRPLILLLARPFGFFVMFGVGFFVNAIVLWITASLLAPAFVINGLLEAVVASVVLATINSVITGVIELDDEGSFYQNRIERAARRQPHRSVSEPGRGLMMLEIDGLSYHHIRKALAGGLMPTLQAMIDE
;
A
#
# COMPACT_ATOMS: atom_id res chain seq x y z
N VAL A 1 8.38 0.87 -9.10
CA VAL A 1 7.09 1.50 -9.43
C VAL A 1 7.23 3.02 -9.44
N ASP A 2 7.66 3.65 -8.34
CA ASP A 2 7.67 5.12 -8.18
C ASP A 2 8.49 5.86 -9.24
N ALA A 3 9.66 5.35 -9.64
CA ALA A 3 10.48 5.99 -10.67
C ALA A 3 9.78 6.00 -12.04
N VAL A 4 9.09 4.91 -12.40
CA VAL A 4 8.32 4.82 -13.64
C VAL A 4 7.12 5.77 -13.59
N SER A 5 6.41 5.79 -12.46
CA SER A 5 5.29 6.71 -12.25
C SER A 5 5.70 8.17 -12.31
N LEU A 6 6.88 8.51 -11.77
CA LEU A 6 7.45 9.86 -11.85
C LEU A 6 7.78 10.27 -13.30
N LEU A 7 8.37 9.36 -14.09
CA LEU A 7 8.65 9.62 -15.51
C LEU A 7 7.38 9.83 -16.33
N ILE A 8 6.37 8.99 -16.10
CA ILE A 8 5.07 9.13 -16.78
C ILE A 8 4.39 10.44 -16.36
N THR A 9 4.43 10.78 -15.07
CA THR A 9 3.86 12.03 -14.56
C THR A 9 4.54 13.25 -15.20
N ALA A 10 5.87 13.24 -15.31
CA ALA A 10 6.62 14.33 -15.96
C ALA A 10 6.35 14.43 -17.47
N ALA A 11 6.05 13.31 -18.13
CA ALA A 11 5.66 13.33 -19.53
C ALA A 11 4.25 13.92 -19.77
N ILE A 12 3.36 13.82 -18.77
CA ILE A 12 1.97 14.31 -18.85
C ILE A 12 1.88 15.77 -18.41
N LEU A 13 2.67 16.18 -17.39
CA LEU A 13 2.57 17.49 -16.76
C LEU A 13 3.70 18.42 -17.21
N PRO A 14 3.39 19.51 -17.94
CA PRO A 14 4.40 20.45 -18.41
C PRO A 14 5.08 21.25 -17.27
N GLY A 15 4.51 21.26 -16.06
CA GLY A 15 5.09 21.91 -14.88
C GLY A 15 6.12 21.08 -14.12
N MET A 16 6.37 19.83 -14.55
CA MET A 16 7.31 18.89 -13.94
C MET A 16 8.30 18.41 -14.99
N ALA A 17 9.59 18.60 -14.75
CA ALA A 17 10.62 18.22 -15.71
C ALA A 17 11.83 17.57 -15.05
N PHE A 18 12.37 16.55 -15.73
CA PHE A 18 13.68 15.99 -15.47
C PHE A 18 14.68 16.51 -16.49
N SER A 19 15.75 17.16 -16.02
CA SER A 19 16.81 17.69 -16.85
C SER A 19 18.03 16.77 -16.80
N GLU A 20 18.74 16.68 -17.93
CA GLU A 20 20.06 16.06 -17.94
C GLU A 20 21.03 16.93 -17.13
N VAL A 21 21.56 16.38 -16.06
CA VAL A 21 22.55 17.06 -15.21
C VAL A 21 23.78 16.19 -15.11
N ALA A 22 24.94 16.76 -15.33
CA ALA A 22 26.24 16.08 -15.26
C ALA A 22 26.36 14.86 -16.19
N GLY A 23 25.64 14.82 -17.31
CA GLY A 23 25.66 13.70 -18.26
C GLY A 23 24.82 12.48 -17.86
N TYR A 24 24.04 12.57 -16.78
CA TYR A 24 23.11 11.51 -16.40
C TYR A 24 21.80 11.65 -17.17
N PRO A 25 21.30 10.55 -17.76
CA PRO A 25 20.04 10.57 -18.49
C PRO A 25 18.84 10.75 -17.54
N PRO A 26 17.68 11.26 -18.03
CA PRO A 26 16.49 11.56 -17.22
C PRO A 26 15.99 10.41 -16.35
N TRP A 27 16.12 9.16 -16.81
CA TRP A 27 15.69 8.00 -16.05
C TRP A 27 16.52 7.76 -14.77
N VAL A 28 17.83 8.08 -14.78
CA VAL A 28 18.69 8.01 -13.59
C VAL A 28 18.26 9.08 -12.58
N VAL A 29 17.95 10.27 -13.05
CA VAL A 29 17.43 11.34 -12.20
C VAL A 29 16.08 10.94 -11.59
N ALA A 30 15.19 10.29 -12.37
CA ALA A 30 13.91 9.81 -11.86
C ALA A 30 14.06 8.71 -10.80
N VAL A 31 15.00 7.78 -10.97
CA VAL A 31 15.32 6.76 -9.94
C VAL A 31 15.85 7.42 -8.67
N SER A 32 16.76 8.38 -8.81
CA SER A 32 17.28 9.16 -7.67
C SER A 32 16.17 9.93 -6.96
N ALA A 33 15.27 10.56 -7.73
CA ALA A 33 14.11 11.26 -7.20
C ALA A 33 13.16 10.33 -6.45
N ALA A 34 12.89 9.14 -7.00
CA ALA A 34 12.07 8.14 -6.33
C ALA A 34 12.70 7.68 -5.00
N PHE A 35 14.01 7.47 -4.99
CA PHE A 35 14.74 7.10 -3.77
C PHE A 35 14.68 8.21 -2.70
N VAL A 36 14.97 9.45 -3.08
CA VAL A 36 14.90 10.62 -2.18
C VAL A 36 13.48 10.83 -1.70
N MET A 37 12.48 10.71 -2.58
CA MET A 37 11.07 10.82 -2.23
C MET A 37 10.66 9.74 -1.21
N GLY A 38 11.13 8.51 -1.38
CA GLY A 38 10.92 7.42 -0.43
C GLY A 38 11.52 7.72 0.95
N LEU A 39 12.74 8.26 0.99
CA LEU A 39 13.42 8.65 2.23
C LEU A 39 12.71 9.82 2.92
N VAL A 40 12.32 10.83 2.16
CA VAL A 40 11.54 11.98 2.66
C VAL A 40 10.19 11.51 3.21
N ASN A 41 9.51 10.60 2.51
CA ASN A 41 8.25 10.00 2.95
C ASN A 41 8.41 9.24 4.28
N LEU A 42 9.50 8.48 4.42
CA LEU A 42 9.79 7.71 5.63
C LEU A 42 9.96 8.61 6.86
N LEU A 43 10.53 9.80 6.68
CA LEU A 43 10.81 10.75 7.76
C LEU A 43 9.62 11.70 8.03
N ILE A 44 9.08 12.28 6.97
CA ILE A 44 8.11 13.39 7.07
C ILE A 44 6.70 12.86 7.32
N ARG A 45 6.30 11.77 6.66
CA ARG A 45 4.95 11.24 6.77
C ARG A 45 4.54 10.88 8.20
N PRO A 46 5.33 10.11 9.00
CA PRO A 46 4.96 9.81 10.37
C PRO A 46 4.93 11.06 11.25
N LEU A 47 5.83 12.02 11.02
CA LEU A 47 5.88 13.26 11.76
C LEU A 47 4.64 14.12 11.56
N ILE A 48 4.21 14.29 10.30
CA ILE A 48 3.01 15.07 9.96
C ILE A 48 1.74 14.37 10.50
N LEU A 49 1.65 13.04 10.35
CA LEU A 49 0.50 12.29 10.86
C LEU A 49 0.43 12.35 12.40
N LEU A 50 1.56 12.33 13.09
CA LEU A 50 1.61 12.51 14.53
C LEU A 50 1.10 13.90 14.95
N LEU A 51 1.51 14.93 14.21
CA LEU A 51 1.12 16.33 14.47
C LEU A 51 -0.37 16.56 14.14
N ALA A 52 -0.91 15.87 13.15
CA ALA A 52 -2.30 15.98 12.74
C ALA A 52 -3.28 15.24 13.68
N ARG A 53 -2.79 14.29 14.47
CA ARG A 53 -3.60 13.44 15.35
C ARG A 53 -4.59 14.19 16.25
N PRO A 54 -4.22 15.29 16.94
CA PRO A 54 -5.12 16.00 17.85
C PRO A 54 -6.26 16.74 17.14
N PHE A 55 -6.18 16.94 15.82
CA PHE A 55 -7.15 17.73 15.05
C PHE A 55 -8.32 16.93 14.47
N GLY A 56 -8.34 15.60 14.68
CA GLY A 56 -9.44 14.75 14.28
C GLY A 56 -9.33 14.20 12.83
N PHE A 57 -10.27 13.31 12.49
CA PHE A 57 -10.25 12.52 11.25
C PHE A 57 -10.24 13.36 9.97
N PHE A 58 -11.05 14.43 9.90
CA PHE A 58 -11.15 15.26 8.70
C PHE A 58 -9.85 16.02 8.39
N VAL A 59 -9.19 16.53 9.43
CA VAL A 59 -7.89 17.19 9.26
C VAL A 59 -6.83 16.18 8.86
N MET A 60 -6.85 14.98 9.46
CA MET A 60 -5.92 13.90 9.11
C MET A 60 -6.07 13.45 7.66
N PHE A 61 -7.31 13.38 7.14
CA PHE A 61 -7.57 13.09 5.73
C PHE A 61 -7.05 14.19 4.80
N GLY A 62 -7.35 15.46 5.09
CA GLY A 62 -6.86 16.61 4.32
C GLY A 62 -5.34 16.72 4.35
N VAL A 63 -4.72 16.57 5.52
CA VAL A 63 -3.27 16.58 5.69
C VAL A 63 -2.62 15.44 4.91
N GLY A 64 -3.20 14.22 4.95
CA GLY A 64 -2.71 13.08 4.18
C GLY A 64 -2.63 13.34 2.68
N PHE A 65 -3.58 14.09 2.15
CA PHE A 65 -3.59 14.51 0.75
C PHE A 65 -2.44 15.47 0.43
N PHE A 66 -2.25 16.49 1.27
CA PHE A 66 -1.20 17.50 1.06
C PHE A 66 0.22 16.97 1.35
N VAL A 67 0.36 15.95 2.19
CA VAL A 67 1.67 15.35 2.50
C VAL A 67 2.40 14.90 1.24
N ASN A 68 1.70 14.25 0.31
CA ASN A 68 2.31 13.77 -0.92
C ASN A 68 2.82 14.95 -1.79
N ALA A 69 2.09 16.05 -1.84
CA ALA A 69 2.52 17.26 -2.57
C ALA A 69 3.75 17.92 -1.90
N ILE A 70 3.76 17.99 -0.57
CA ILE A 70 4.89 18.53 0.20
C ILE A 70 6.14 17.67 0.01
N VAL A 71 6.00 16.34 0.10
CA VAL A 71 7.10 15.40 -0.12
C VAL A 71 7.67 15.55 -1.53
N LEU A 72 6.80 15.65 -2.53
CA LEU A 72 7.20 15.81 -3.91
C LEU A 72 7.92 17.16 -4.14
N TRP A 73 7.42 18.23 -3.54
CA TRP A 73 8.04 19.57 -3.62
C TRP A 73 9.40 19.63 -2.91
N ILE A 74 9.51 19.01 -1.73
CA ILE A 74 10.80 18.89 -1.01
C ILE A 74 11.79 18.07 -1.83
N THR A 75 11.36 16.97 -2.42
CA THR A 75 12.20 16.13 -3.29
C THR A 75 12.72 16.92 -4.47
N ALA A 76 11.86 17.70 -5.15
CA ALA A 76 12.27 18.58 -6.24
C ALA A 76 13.26 19.65 -5.76
N SER A 77 13.05 20.24 -4.59
CA SER A 77 13.96 21.24 -4.02
C SER A 77 15.35 20.66 -3.70
N LEU A 78 15.40 19.41 -3.23
CA LEU A 78 16.66 18.72 -2.90
C LEU A 78 17.45 18.30 -4.16
N LEU A 79 16.74 17.98 -5.25
CA LEU A 79 17.36 17.55 -6.50
C LEU A 79 17.47 18.64 -7.56
N ALA A 80 17.14 19.90 -7.25
CA ALA A 80 17.31 21.00 -8.19
C ALA A 80 18.79 21.15 -8.61
N PRO A 81 19.10 21.41 -9.88
CA PRO A 81 18.19 21.65 -11.01
C PRO A 81 17.80 20.39 -11.80
N ALA A 82 18.19 19.19 -11.37
CA ALA A 82 17.95 17.95 -12.11
C ALA A 82 16.46 17.56 -12.15
N PHE A 83 15.73 17.88 -11.09
CA PHE A 83 14.29 17.69 -10.98
C PHE A 83 13.64 18.99 -10.53
N VAL A 84 12.73 19.52 -11.34
CA VAL A 84 12.11 20.82 -11.11
C VAL A 84 10.59 20.71 -11.16
N ILE A 85 9.93 21.39 -10.22
CA ILE A 85 8.48 21.57 -10.18
C ILE A 85 8.22 23.08 -10.01
N ASN A 86 7.39 23.66 -10.88
CA ASN A 86 7.19 25.10 -10.98
C ASN A 86 6.22 25.67 -9.93
N GLY A 87 6.19 25.13 -8.73
CA GLY A 87 5.40 25.69 -7.64
C GLY A 87 4.58 24.67 -6.86
N LEU A 88 3.94 25.13 -5.80
CA LEU A 88 3.18 24.27 -4.89
C LEU A 88 1.90 23.73 -5.57
N LEU A 89 1.27 24.53 -6.43
CA LEU A 89 0.06 24.10 -7.13
C LEU A 89 0.36 22.95 -8.10
N GLU A 90 1.45 23.08 -8.87
CA GLU A 90 1.92 22.03 -9.75
C GLU A 90 2.31 20.77 -8.95
N ALA A 91 2.92 20.94 -7.77
CA ALA A 91 3.24 19.81 -6.88
C ALA A 91 1.97 19.07 -6.39
N VAL A 92 0.89 19.80 -6.10
CA VAL A 92 -0.40 19.21 -5.74
C VAL A 92 -0.97 18.41 -6.92
N VAL A 93 -1.04 19.03 -8.10
CA VAL A 93 -1.56 18.34 -9.31
C VAL A 93 -0.68 17.14 -9.64
N ALA A 94 0.64 17.28 -9.60
CA ALA A 94 1.59 16.20 -9.86
C ALA A 94 1.44 15.06 -8.85
N SER A 95 1.19 15.36 -7.58
CA SER A 95 0.99 14.33 -6.54
C SER A 95 -0.29 13.52 -6.76
N VAL A 96 -1.37 14.13 -7.25
CA VAL A 96 -2.62 13.44 -7.60
C VAL A 96 -2.41 12.52 -8.80
N VAL A 97 -1.78 13.04 -9.86
CA VAL A 97 -1.48 12.25 -11.07
C VAL A 97 -0.55 11.10 -10.72
N LEU A 98 0.52 11.36 -9.96
CA LEU A 98 1.46 10.34 -9.49
C LEU A 98 0.76 9.25 -8.66
N ALA A 99 -0.10 9.63 -7.72
CA ALA A 99 -0.85 8.69 -6.90
C ALA A 99 -1.80 7.82 -7.75
N THR A 100 -2.44 8.42 -8.75
CA THR A 100 -3.33 7.70 -9.68
C THR A 100 -2.53 6.69 -10.52
N ILE A 101 -1.41 7.12 -11.10
CA ILE A 101 -0.54 6.25 -11.89
C ILE A 101 0.01 5.10 -11.02
N ASN A 102 0.51 5.42 -9.83
CA ASN A 102 0.99 4.41 -8.88
C ASN A 102 -0.09 3.40 -8.53
N SER A 103 -1.31 3.85 -8.24
CA SER A 103 -2.45 2.98 -7.94
C SER A 103 -2.78 2.04 -9.11
N VAL A 104 -2.75 2.54 -10.34
CA VAL A 104 -2.99 1.72 -11.54
C VAL A 104 -1.87 0.69 -11.72
N ILE A 105 -0.60 1.11 -11.64
CA ILE A 105 0.54 0.22 -11.83
C ILE A 105 0.56 -0.86 -10.75
N THR A 106 0.38 -0.47 -9.48
CA THR A 106 0.34 -1.41 -8.35
C THR A 106 -0.84 -2.37 -8.50
N GLY A 107 -2.02 -1.86 -8.85
CA GLY A 107 -3.20 -2.70 -9.09
C GLY A 107 -3.00 -3.71 -10.23
N VAL A 108 -2.28 -3.34 -11.30
CA VAL A 108 -1.94 -4.28 -12.39
C VAL A 108 -0.93 -5.33 -11.91
N ILE A 109 0.08 -4.94 -11.14
CA ILE A 109 1.08 -5.86 -10.60
C ILE A 109 0.45 -6.82 -9.58
N GLU A 110 -0.43 -6.32 -8.70
CA GLU A 110 -1.13 -7.14 -7.70
C GLU A 110 -2.16 -8.08 -8.30
N LEU A 111 -2.68 -7.79 -9.52
CA LEU A 111 -3.54 -8.73 -10.25
C LEU A 111 -2.80 -10.02 -10.66
N ASP A 112 -1.48 -9.96 -10.76
CA ASP A 112 -0.63 -11.09 -11.11
C ASP A 112 -0.21 -11.91 -9.87
N ASP A 113 -0.58 -11.45 -8.67
CA ASP A 113 -0.33 -12.18 -7.43
C ASP A 113 -1.35 -13.34 -7.31
N GLU A 114 -0.88 -14.57 -7.56
CA GLU A 114 -1.71 -15.80 -7.61
C GLU A 114 -2.63 -15.96 -6.39
N GLY A 115 -2.25 -15.41 -5.23
CA GLY A 115 -3.03 -15.45 -4.00
C GLY A 115 -4.39 -14.74 -4.12
N SER A 116 -4.43 -13.53 -4.67
CA SER A 116 -5.68 -12.75 -4.79
C SER A 116 -6.60 -13.30 -5.89
N PHE A 117 -6.02 -13.88 -6.96
CA PHE A 117 -6.74 -14.49 -8.05
C PHE A 117 -7.44 -15.79 -7.60
N TYR A 118 -6.76 -16.63 -6.82
CA TYR A 118 -7.33 -17.86 -6.27
C TYR A 118 -8.46 -17.58 -5.27
N GLN A 119 -8.28 -16.65 -4.33
CA GLN A 119 -9.32 -16.28 -3.37
C GLN A 119 -10.58 -15.75 -4.06
N ASN A 120 -10.44 -14.82 -4.98
CA ASN A 120 -11.57 -14.28 -5.74
C ASN A 120 -12.28 -15.32 -6.62
N ARG A 121 -11.56 -16.28 -7.18
CA ARG A 121 -12.17 -17.38 -7.97
C ARG A 121 -12.88 -18.39 -7.09
N ILE A 122 -12.28 -18.76 -5.96
CA ILE A 122 -12.90 -19.74 -5.02
C ILE A 122 -14.14 -19.12 -4.41
N GLU A 123 -14.12 -17.86 -3.98
CA GLU A 123 -15.31 -17.19 -3.46
C GLU A 123 -16.43 -17.04 -4.49
N ARG A 124 -16.12 -16.69 -5.74
CA ARG A 124 -17.12 -16.62 -6.82
C ARG A 124 -17.67 -17.98 -7.18
N ALA A 125 -16.87 -19.03 -7.17
CA ALA A 125 -17.30 -20.38 -7.38
C ALA A 125 -18.19 -20.90 -6.22
N ALA A 126 -17.80 -20.60 -4.98
CA ALA A 126 -18.59 -20.91 -3.80
C ALA A 126 -19.95 -20.21 -3.77
N ARG A 127 -20.00 -18.91 -4.16
CA ARG A 127 -21.26 -18.15 -4.25
C ARG A 127 -22.18 -18.61 -5.40
N ARG A 128 -21.65 -19.27 -6.41
CA ARG A 128 -22.42 -19.82 -7.55
C ARG A 128 -22.93 -21.22 -7.33
N GLN A 129 -22.40 -21.94 -6.37
CA GLN A 129 -22.96 -23.24 -6.00
C GLN A 129 -24.25 -23.02 -5.21
N PRO A 130 -25.39 -23.60 -5.66
CA PRO A 130 -26.60 -23.59 -4.85
C PRO A 130 -26.25 -24.23 -3.50
N HIS A 131 -26.68 -23.58 -2.41
CA HIS A 131 -26.59 -24.15 -1.06
C HIS A 131 -27.32 -25.48 -1.08
N ARG A 132 -26.60 -26.53 -1.38
CA ARG A 132 -27.07 -27.89 -1.14
C ARG A 132 -26.97 -28.05 0.37
N SER A 133 -28.07 -27.83 1.06
CA SER A 133 -28.23 -28.33 2.41
C SER A 133 -28.14 -29.84 2.32
N VAL A 134 -26.95 -30.38 2.53
CA VAL A 134 -26.77 -31.81 2.70
C VAL A 134 -27.44 -32.15 4.04
N SER A 135 -28.67 -32.63 3.97
CA SER A 135 -29.44 -33.09 5.11
C SER A 135 -28.97 -34.48 5.54
N GLU A 136 -27.69 -34.76 5.43
CA GLU A 136 -27.15 -35.97 6.03
C GLU A 136 -26.58 -35.62 7.41
N PRO A 137 -26.89 -36.41 8.45
CA PRO A 137 -26.24 -36.33 9.76
C PRO A 137 -24.81 -36.84 9.64
N GLY A 138 -23.97 -36.04 8.96
CA GLY A 138 -22.58 -36.34 8.71
C GLY A 138 -21.68 -35.38 9.47
N ARG A 139 -20.44 -35.79 9.66
CA ARG A 139 -19.40 -34.94 10.24
C ARG A 139 -19.17 -33.70 9.33
N GLY A 140 -19.43 -32.51 9.85
CA GLY A 140 -19.10 -31.25 9.18
C GLY A 140 -17.62 -30.91 9.37
N LEU A 141 -17.04 -30.20 8.41
CA LEU A 141 -15.73 -29.61 8.55
C LEU A 141 -15.91 -28.12 8.97
N MET A 142 -15.35 -27.76 10.10
CA MET A 142 -15.23 -26.37 10.54
C MET A 142 -13.78 -25.95 10.37
N MET A 143 -13.55 -24.97 9.51
CA MET A 143 -12.23 -24.38 9.32
C MET A 143 -12.19 -23.01 10.01
N LEU A 144 -11.30 -22.87 10.99
CA LEU A 144 -11.08 -21.62 11.71
C LEU A 144 -9.70 -21.10 11.37
N GLU A 145 -9.64 -19.99 10.68
CA GLU A 145 -8.40 -19.28 10.36
C GLU A 145 -8.27 -18.05 11.27
N ILE A 146 -7.15 -17.95 11.99
CA ILE A 146 -6.85 -16.81 12.85
C ILE A 146 -5.54 -16.21 12.36
N ASP A 147 -5.64 -15.05 11.70
CA ASP A 147 -4.47 -14.34 11.16
C ASP A 147 -3.54 -13.89 12.29
N GLY A 148 -2.23 -14.06 12.06
CA GLY A 148 -1.19 -13.68 13.01
C GLY A 148 -1.03 -14.60 14.24
N LEU A 149 -1.84 -15.66 14.38
CA LEU A 149 -1.71 -16.59 15.49
C LEU A 149 -0.66 -17.67 15.23
N SER A 150 0.50 -17.55 15.88
CA SER A 150 1.57 -18.55 15.72
C SER A 150 1.28 -19.84 16.50
N TYR A 151 1.73 -20.96 15.94
CA TYR A 151 1.65 -22.29 16.57
C TYR A 151 2.22 -22.32 17.99
N HIS A 152 3.28 -21.56 18.26
CA HIS A 152 3.88 -21.46 19.58
C HIS A 152 2.94 -20.85 20.63
N HIS A 153 2.16 -19.82 20.23
CA HIS A 153 1.18 -19.19 21.12
C HIS A 153 0.00 -20.13 21.42
N ILE A 154 -0.47 -20.87 20.40
CA ILE A 154 -1.52 -21.89 20.60
C ILE A 154 -1.06 -22.95 21.61
N ARG A 155 0.13 -23.51 21.42
CA ARG A 155 0.67 -24.52 22.35
C ARG A 155 0.83 -24.00 23.78
N LYS A 156 1.28 -22.77 23.94
CA LYS A 156 1.42 -22.12 25.25
C LYS A 156 0.04 -21.92 25.92
N ALA A 157 -0.96 -21.51 25.15
CA ALA A 157 -2.31 -21.30 25.64
C ALA A 157 -3.00 -22.65 26.05
N LEU A 158 -2.80 -23.70 25.25
CA LEU A 158 -3.26 -25.04 25.57
C LEU A 158 -2.59 -25.56 26.85
N ALA A 159 -1.29 -25.49 26.97
CA ALA A 159 -0.54 -25.87 28.15
C ALA A 159 -0.93 -25.08 29.41
N GLY A 160 -1.36 -23.85 29.24
CA GLY A 160 -1.88 -22.98 30.31
C GLY A 160 -3.35 -23.19 30.66
N GLY A 161 -4.06 -24.11 29.98
CA GLY A 161 -5.50 -24.35 30.18
C GLY A 161 -6.41 -23.21 29.75
N LEU A 162 -5.89 -22.27 28.91
CA LEU A 162 -6.65 -21.10 28.47
C LEU A 162 -7.62 -21.39 27.31
N MET A 163 -7.50 -22.57 26.69
CA MET A 163 -8.31 -23.01 25.55
C MET A 163 -8.91 -24.39 25.77
N PRO A 164 -9.81 -24.57 26.73
CA PRO A 164 -10.32 -25.89 27.11
C PRO A 164 -11.14 -26.56 25.99
N THR A 165 -11.88 -25.77 25.20
CA THR A 165 -12.65 -26.27 24.05
C THR A 165 -11.75 -26.81 22.95
N LEU A 166 -10.67 -26.11 22.64
CA LEU A 166 -9.71 -26.55 21.63
C LEU A 166 -8.94 -27.78 22.12
N GLN A 167 -8.61 -27.85 23.41
CA GLN A 167 -7.99 -29.03 24.01
C GLN A 167 -8.90 -30.25 23.89
N ALA A 168 -10.19 -30.13 24.21
CA ALA A 168 -11.14 -31.22 24.08
C ALA A 168 -11.28 -31.72 22.63
N MET A 169 -11.24 -30.80 21.64
CA MET A 169 -11.28 -31.17 20.22
C MET A 169 -10.02 -31.91 19.73
N ILE A 170 -8.88 -31.70 20.37
CA ILE A 170 -7.62 -32.39 20.04
C ILE A 170 -7.56 -33.77 20.69
N ASP A 171 -8.17 -33.92 21.86
CA ASP A 171 -8.15 -35.15 22.66
C ASP A 171 -9.21 -36.17 22.20
N GLU A 172 -10.21 -35.80 21.36
CA GLU A 172 -11.18 -36.65 20.67
C GLU A 172 -10.59 -37.31 19.39
#